data_fb422e86c8fdb5e28f9230e608b087be
#
_entry.id   fb422e86c8fdb5e28f9230e608b087be
#
_cell.length_a   1.000
_cell.length_b   1.000
_cell.length_c   1.000
_cell.angle_alpha   90.00
_cell.angle_beta   90.00
_cell.angle_gamma   90.00
#
_symmetry.space_group_name_H-M   'P 1'
#
loop_
_entity.id
_entity.type
_entity.pdbx_description
1 polymer ?
#
loop_
_entity_poly.entity_id
_entity_poly.type
_entity_poly.pdbx_seq_one_letter_code
_entity_poly.pdbx_strand_id
1 'polypeptide(L)'
;KKRGQFFLVESLLKPSGLFDVDFEKSILKIEKLCRDSGLPVYNQRINKGFFRYLVVRKSIYEDRFLINLITTSHQSSTQKFKIFQELFLNLLKNILGNRLAGLFWSINDQVSDTANNHLFRKLIWGEEKIIESINGLSFEVALDSFFQTNLYSAERLYQKVLNYAGIKEKGLYLDLYCGTGTVAQILANECLECRVIGVDIEESAVEDARLNAKRNNLSNVEFFCEDVRIFLKNHSELVGKIDALVIDPPRSGLSPKALQRSIDLGSSNIIYVSCNPSTMARDTKILKLNGFKLSKFTMVDQFPHTSHIECLGLFKKE
;
A
#
# COMPACT_ATOMS: atom_id res chain seq x y z
N LYS A 1 15.08 -29.35 1.76
CA LYS A 1 15.52 -28.45 2.86
C LYS A 1 16.21 -29.31 3.91
N LYS A 2 17.55 -29.21 4.07
CA LYS A 2 18.24 -29.88 5.18
C LYS A 2 17.90 -29.13 6.47
N ARG A 3 17.38 -29.84 7.48
CA ARG A 3 17.14 -29.29 8.83
C ARG A 3 18.49 -28.80 9.38
N GLY A 4 18.60 -27.50 9.66
CA GLY A 4 19.78 -26.90 10.31
C GLY A 4 20.59 -25.93 9.45
N GLN A 5 20.34 -25.78 8.17
CA GLN A 5 20.99 -24.72 7.38
C GLN A 5 20.30 -23.39 7.60
N PHE A 6 21.08 -22.37 7.96
CA PHE A 6 20.69 -20.98 7.94
C PHE A 6 20.29 -20.63 6.49
N PHE A 7 19.19 -19.89 6.34
CA PHE A 7 18.96 -19.20 5.08
C PHE A 7 19.97 -18.05 5.03
N LEU A 8 21.10 -18.30 4.34
CA LEU A 8 21.83 -17.21 3.76
C LEU A 8 20.89 -16.62 2.68
N VAL A 9 20.53 -15.36 2.83
CA VAL A 9 20.05 -14.60 1.69
C VAL A 9 21.28 -14.45 0.80
N GLU A 10 21.41 -15.33 -0.17
CA GLU A 10 22.43 -15.17 -1.21
C GLU A 10 22.00 -13.94 -2.00
N SER A 11 22.81 -12.90 -1.96
CA SER A 11 22.67 -11.78 -2.87
C SER A 11 22.76 -12.31 -4.27
N LEU A 12 21.81 -11.95 -5.11
CA LEU A 12 21.76 -12.38 -6.50
C LEU A 12 23.05 -11.94 -7.19
N LEU A 13 23.78 -12.90 -7.80
CA LEU A 13 24.95 -12.61 -8.61
C LEU A 13 24.60 -11.80 -9.86
N LYS A 14 23.32 -11.81 -10.25
CA LYS A 14 22.75 -11.04 -11.36
C LYS A 14 21.47 -10.36 -10.87
N PRO A 15 21.16 -9.16 -11.40
CA PRO A 15 19.89 -8.50 -11.14
C PRO A 15 18.70 -9.41 -11.43
N SER A 16 17.70 -9.41 -10.54
CA SER A 16 16.49 -10.24 -10.68
C SER A 16 15.56 -9.72 -11.79
N GLY A 17 15.65 -8.43 -12.10
CA GLY A 17 14.71 -7.72 -12.97
C GLY A 17 13.40 -7.36 -12.28
N LEU A 18 13.26 -7.64 -10.98
CA LEU A 18 12.08 -7.30 -10.18
C LEU A 18 12.21 -5.94 -9.50
N PHE A 19 13.45 -5.46 -9.33
CA PHE A 19 13.76 -4.19 -8.68
C PHE A 19 14.57 -3.30 -9.62
N ASP A 20 14.91 -2.12 -9.13
CA ASP A 20 15.82 -1.22 -9.83
C ASP A 20 17.20 -1.86 -9.99
N VAL A 21 17.69 -1.94 -11.23
CA VAL A 21 18.92 -2.67 -11.58
C VAL A 21 20.15 -2.09 -10.88
N ASP A 22 20.23 -0.76 -10.75
CA ASP A 22 21.39 -0.11 -10.11
C ASP A 22 21.37 -0.34 -8.61
N PHE A 23 20.16 -0.31 -8.00
CA PHE A 23 20.01 -0.67 -6.61
C PHE A 23 20.35 -2.14 -6.36
N GLU A 24 19.86 -3.08 -7.18
CA GLU A 24 20.20 -4.51 -7.06
C GLU A 24 21.72 -4.76 -7.14
N LYS A 25 22.42 -4.12 -8.09
CA LYS A 25 23.88 -4.21 -8.19
C LYS A 25 24.61 -3.69 -6.95
N SER A 26 23.97 -2.80 -6.21
CA SER A 26 24.53 -2.20 -5.00
C SER A 26 24.40 -3.07 -3.76
N ILE A 27 23.51 -4.06 -3.76
CA ILE A 27 23.22 -4.91 -2.59
C ILE A 27 24.49 -5.57 -2.06
N LEU A 28 25.39 -6.05 -2.93
CA LEU A 28 26.67 -6.64 -2.52
C LEU A 28 27.58 -5.66 -1.76
N LYS A 29 27.57 -4.37 -2.16
CA LYS A 29 28.34 -3.32 -1.46
C LYS A 29 27.74 -3.02 -0.10
N ILE A 30 26.40 -3.00 -0.01
CA ILE A 30 25.66 -2.80 1.25
C ILE A 30 25.92 -3.96 2.19
N GLU A 31 25.81 -5.19 1.71
CA GLU A 31 26.09 -6.40 2.47
C GLU A 31 27.53 -6.42 3.00
N LYS A 32 28.52 -6.08 2.14
CA LYS A 32 29.91 -5.96 2.55
C LYS A 32 30.09 -4.93 3.66
N LEU A 33 29.50 -3.74 3.54
CA LEU A 33 29.56 -2.70 4.57
C LEU A 33 28.95 -3.20 5.92
N CYS A 34 27.82 -3.90 5.88
CA CYS A 34 27.24 -4.50 7.07
C CYS A 34 28.18 -5.49 7.76
N ARG A 35 28.83 -6.38 6.99
CA ARG A 35 29.80 -7.34 7.51
C ARG A 35 31.03 -6.65 8.10
N ASP A 36 31.61 -5.73 7.37
CA ASP A 36 32.83 -5.02 7.77
C ASP A 36 32.62 -4.16 9.04
N SER A 37 31.38 -3.78 9.34
CA SER A 37 31.02 -3.03 10.56
C SER A 37 31.26 -3.82 11.85
N GLY A 38 31.31 -5.16 11.78
CA GLY A 38 31.37 -6.04 12.96
C GLY A 38 30.11 -6.00 13.84
N LEU A 39 29.00 -5.43 13.33
CA LEU A 39 27.68 -5.50 13.97
C LEU A 39 26.97 -6.79 13.52
N PRO A 40 26.32 -7.55 14.43
CA PRO A 40 25.77 -8.85 14.10
C PRO A 40 24.47 -8.75 13.27
N VAL A 41 24.26 -9.68 12.36
CA VAL A 41 22.97 -9.88 11.68
C VAL A 41 21.99 -10.50 12.67
N TYR A 42 20.73 -10.07 12.61
CA TYR A 42 19.66 -10.60 13.47
C TYR A 42 19.31 -12.05 13.10
N ASN A 43 19.31 -12.91 14.08
CA ASN A 43 18.92 -14.30 13.95
C ASN A 43 17.54 -14.52 14.55
N GLN A 44 16.53 -14.74 13.70
CA GLN A 44 15.13 -14.92 14.12
C GLN A 44 14.90 -16.13 15.02
N ARG A 45 15.76 -17.19 14.96
CA ARG A 45 15.56 -18.40 15.77
C ARG A 45 15.89 -18.18 17.23
N ILE A 46 16.87 -17.32 17.50
CA ILE A 46 17.35 -17.03 18.87
C ILE A 46 16.99 -15.61 19.30
N ASN A 47 16.32 -14.84 18.43
CA ASN A 47 15.92 -13.44 18.64
C ASN A 47 17.09 -12.54 19.08
N LYS A 48 18.27 -12.71 18.46
CA LYS A 48 19.49 -11.96 18.78
C LYS A 48 20.17 -11.46 17.52
N GLY A 49 20.78 -10.30 17.62
CA GLY A 49 21.51 -9.64 16.53
C GLY A 49 21.07 -8.18 16.40
N PHE A 50 21.55 -7.50 15.39
CA PHE A 50 21.36 -6.06 15.21
C PHE A 50 20.66 -5.71 13.91
N PHE A 51 21.22 -6.04 12.72
CA PHE A 51 20.60 -5.73 11.43
C PHE A 51 19.41 -6.64 11.18
N ARG A 52 18.20 -6.06 10.99
CA ARG A 52 16.98 -6.83 10.76
C ARG A 52 16.49 -6.75 9.31
N TYR A 53 16.22 -5.53 8.82
CA TYR A 53 15.67 -5.32 7.48
C TYR A 53 16.28 -4.09 6.82
N LEU A 54 16.27 -4.11 5.51
CA LEU A 54 16.44 -2.94 4.66
C LEU A 54 15.16 -2.81 3.83
N VAL A 55 14.36 -1.82 4.14
CA VAL A 55 13.14 -1.50 3.38
C VAL A 55 13.50 -0.44 2.36
N VAL A 56 13.12 -0.68 1.12
CA VAL A 56 13.40 0.23 0.00
C VAL A 56 12.11 0.50 -0.74
N ARG A 57 11.76 1.75 -0.85
CA ARG A 57 10.66 2.24 -1.66
C ARG A 57 11.21 3.09 -2.79
N LYS A 58 10.83 2.79 -4.02
CA LYS A 58 11.18 3.58 -5.19
C LYS A 58 9.93 4.24 -5.75
N SER A 59 9.97 5.53 -6.02
CA SER A 59 9.05 6.17 -6.94
C SER A 59 9.46 5.85 -8.38
N ILE A 60 8.52 5.41 -9.19
CA ILE A 60 8.72 5.23 -10.62
C ILE A 60 8.65 6.58 -11.33
N TYR A 61 7.76 7.46 -10.86
CA TYR A 61 7.55 8.78 -11.44
C TYR A 61 8.75 9.72 -11.28
N GLU A 62 9.28 9.85 -10.04
CA GLU A 62 10.45 10.70 -9.77
C GLU A 62 11.79 9.99 -9.99
N ASP A 63 11.78 8.66 -10.13
CA ASP A 63 12.98 7.80 -10.11
C ASP A 63 13.81 7.98 -8.83
N ARG A 64 13.17 8.13 -7.67
CA ARG A 64 13.80 8.42 -6.38
C ARG A 64 13.49 7.34 -5.33
N PHE A 65 14.35 7.25 -4.32
CA PHE A 65 14.31 6.21 -3.30
C PHE A 65 14.14 6.77 -1.89
N LEU A 66 13.24 6.15 -1.12
CA LEU A 66 13.24 6.18 0.34
C LEU A 66 13.81 4.85 0.84
N ILE A 67 14.78 4.93 1.74
CA ILE A 67 15.45 3.76 2.30
C ILE A 67 15.31 3.79 3.81
N ASN A 68 14.96 2.64 4.43
CA ASN A 68 14.87 2.50 5.87
C ASN A 68 15.72 1.32 6.33
N LEU A 69 16.74 1.60 7.11
CA LEU A 69 17.51 0.58 7.83
C LEU A 69 16.80 0.27 9.14
N ILE A 70 16.41 -0.97 9.33
CA ILE A 70 15.74 -1.43 10.55
C ILE A 70 16.70 -2.31 11.35
N THR A 71 16.89 -1.94 12.59
CA THR A 71 17.77 -2.63 13.53
C THR A 71 17.04 -2.98 14.83
N THR A 72 17.68 -3.78 15.70
CA THR A 72 17.26 -3.83 17.10
C THR A 72 17.82 -2.64 17.87
N SER A 73 17.32 -2.38 19.10
CA SER A 73 17.86 -1.37 19.99
C SER A 73 19.26 -1.75 20.50
N HIS A 74 19.58 -3.04 20.53
CA HIS A 74 20.87 -3.53 20.97
C HIS A 74 22.00 -2.96 20.10
N GLN A 75 22.98 -2.29 20.73
CA GLN A 75 24.09 -1.58 20.09
C GLN A 75 23.72 -0.28 19.29
N SER A 76 22.48 0.15 19.30
CA SER A 76 22.05 1.37 18.59
C SER A 76 22.72 2.67 19.07
N SER A 77 23.22 2.69 20.31
CA SER A 77 23.95 3.82 20.90
C SER A 77 25.48 3.72 20.77
N THR A 78 26.00 2.65 20.19
CA THR A 78 27.45 2.41 20.09
C THR A 78 28.13 3.31 19.08
N GLN A 79 29.41 3.62 19.30
CA GLN A 79 30.22 4.37 18.33
C GLN A 79 30.36 3.61 17.00
N LYS A 80 30.40 2.28 17.03
CA LYS A 80 30.40 1.44 15.81
C LYS A 80 29.20 1.72 14.94
N PHE A 81 28.01 1.85 15.53
CA PHE A 81 26.79 2.10 14.75
C PHE A 81 26.77 3.53 14.19
N LYS A 82 27.24 4.52 14.93
CA LYS A 82 27.35 5.90 14.43
C LYS A 82 28.25 5.97 13.20
N ILE A 83 29.42 5.35 13.26
CA ILE A 83 30.35 5.26 12.11
C ILE A 83 29.67 4.52 10.94
N PHE A 84 29.01 3.40 11.23
CA PHE A 84 28.28 2.66 10.19
C PHE A 84 27.20 3.52 9.50
N GLN A 85 26.41 4.30 10.25
CA GLN A 85 25.39 5.18 9.69
C GLN A 85 25.97 6.21 8.70
N GLU A 86 27.09 6.83 9.05
CA GLU A 86 27.79 7.79 8.20
C GLU A 86 28.29 7.12 6.90
N LEU A 87 28.95 5.96 7.03
CA LEU A 87 29.45 5.20 5.90
C LEU A 87 28.31 4.69 5.01
N PHE A 88 27.21 4.26 5.61
CA PHE A 88 26.02 3.79 4.88
C PHE A 88 25.37 4.91 4.08
N LEU A 89 25.19 6.09 4.69
CA LEU A 89 24.68 7.27 3.99
C LEU A 89 25.58 7.66 2.81
N ASN A 90 26.90 7.69 3.03
CA ASN A 90 27.86 8.03 1.98
C ASN A 90 27.84 6.99 0.85
N LEU A 91 27.74 5.70 1.18
CA LEU A 91 27.61 4.64 0.21
C LEU A 91 26.35 4.82 -0.64
N LEU A 92 25.20 5.07 -0.02
CA LEU A 92 23.93 5.28 -0.74
C LEU A 92 23.96 6.54 -1.61
N LYS A 93 24.56 7.64 -1.15
CA LYS A 93 24.76 8.85 -1.94
C LYS A 93 25.65 8.59 -3.18
N ASN A 94 26.69 7.78 -3.01
CA ASN A 94 27.59 7.44 -4.12
C ASN A 94 26.92 6.51 -5.15
N ILE A 95 25.98 5.66 -4.72
CA ILE A 95 25.28 4.72 -5.60
C ILE A 95 24.11 5.42 -6.31
N LEU A 96 23.28 6.13 -5.57
CA LEU A 96 22.01 6.68 -6.03
C LEU A 96 22.09 8.15 -6.46
N GLY A 97 23.08 8.89 -5.97
CA GLY A 97 23.19 10.32 -6.26
C GLY A 97 21.90 11.07 -5.90
N ASN A 98 21.38 11.83 -6.86
CA ASN A 98 20.12 12.60 -6.71
C ASN A 98 18.87 11.70 -6.61
N ARG A 99 19.00 10.41 -6.90
CA ARG A 99 17.90 9.44 -6.75
C ARG A 99 17.66 9.05 -5.29
N LEU A 100 18.59 9.30 -4.37
CA LEU A 100 18.33 9.14 -2.93
C LEU A 100 17.45 10.29 -2.45
N ALA A 101 16.18 10.03 -2.14
CA ALA A 101 15.27 11.03 -1.57
C ALA A 101 15.43 11.11 -0.06
N GLY A 102 15.43 9.98 0.64
CA GLY A 102 15.54 9.95 2.08
C GLY A 102 16.12 8.66 2.64
N LEU A 103 16.81 8.80 3.76
CA LEU A 103 17.32 7.70 4.56
C LEU A 103 16.76 7.75 5.97
N PHE A 104 16.10 6.68 6.37
CA PHE A 104 15.57 6.48 7.71
C PHE A 104 16.34 5.41 8.46
N TRP A 105 16.26 5.50 9.76
CA TRP A 105 16.62 4.45 10.69
C TRP A 105 15.48 4.16 11.64
N SER A 106 15.14 2.88 11.79
CA SER A 106 14.08 2.42 12.69
C SER A 106 14.59 1.35 13.65
N ILE A 107 13.97 1.30 14.82
CA ILE A 107 14.20 0.25 15.82
C ILE A 107 12.98 -0.66 15.88
N ASN A 108 13.22 -1.96 15.75
CA ASN A 108 12.21 -2.99 15.90
C ASN A 108 12.77 -4.14 16.77
N ASP A 109 12.30 -4.22 18.02
CA ASP A 109 12.68 -5.27 18.98
C ASP A 109 11.64 -6.39 19.10
N GLN A 110 10.57 -6.33 18.30
CA GLN A 110 9.50 -7.33 18.35
C GLN A 110 9.97 -8.67 17.81
N VAL A 111 9.46 -9.75 18.39
CA VAL A 111 9.74 -11.13 17.95
C VAL A 111 9.05 -11.44 16.61
N SER A 112 7.96 -10.72 16.28
CA SER A 112 7.24 -10.88 15.03
C SER A 112 8.10 -10.54 13.80
N ASP A 113 7.98 -11.34 12.75
CA ASP A 113 8.70 -11.14 11.48
C ASP A 113 7.98 -10.10 10.59
N THR A 114 7.83 -8.88 11.12
CA THR A 114 7.22 -7.76 10.40
C THR A 114 8.15 -6.55 10.39
N ALA A 115 8.30 -5.94 9.22
CA ALA A 115 9.11 -4.73 9.06
C ALA A 115 8.40 -3.45 9.56
N ASN A 116 7.06 -3.48 9.75
CA ASN A 116 6.25 -2.27 9.94
C ASN A 116 6.01 -1.85 11.39
N ASN A 117 6.34 -2.69 12.38
CA ASN A 117 6.13 -2.36 13.79
C ASN A 117 7.40 -1.74 14.40
N HIS A 118 7.54 -0.43 14.25
CA HIS A 118 8.69 0.29 14.79
C HIS A 118 8.37 0.89 16.16
N LEU A 119 9.26 0.67 17.12
CA LEU A 119 9.27 1.38 18.41
C LEU A 119 9.77 2.82 18.25
N PHE A 120 10.57 3.06 17.21
CA PHE A 120 11.23 4.33 16.94
C PHE A 120 11.58 4.43 15.47
N ARG A 121 11.42 5.62 14.88
CA ARG A 121 11.92 5.98 13.55
C ARG A 121 12.53 7.37 13.57
N LYS A 122 13.61 7.55 12.86
CA LYS A 122 14.27 8.83 12.66
C LYS A 122 14.65 9.01 11.19
N LEU A 123 14.34 10.17 10.64
CA LEU A 123 14.94 10.61 9.39
C LEU A 123 16.40 10.97 9.65
N ILE A 124 17.31 10.28 8.97
CA ILE A 124 18.76 10.49 9.06
C ILE A 124 19.20 11.55 8.04
N TRP A 125 18.58 11.53 6.86
CA TRP A 125 18.92 12.47 5.79
C TRP A 125 17.80 12.56 4.76
N GLY A 126 17.61 13.74 4.16
CA GLY A 126 16.75 13.98 3.02
C GLY A 126 15.30 14.23 3.36
N GLU A 127 14.41 13.73 2.55
CA GLU A 127 12.96 13.95 2.57
C GLU A 127 12.22 12.76 3.19
N GLU A 128 11.03 13.02 3.74
CA GLU A 128 10.19 11.99 4.37
C GLU A 128 9.28 11.27 3.39
N LYS A 129 8.98 11.90 2.26
CA LYS A 129 8.04 11.42 1.24
C LYS A 129 8.63 11.53 -0.16
N ILE A 130 8.11 10.74 -1.07
CA ILE A 130 8.35 10.80 -2.52
C ILE A 130 7.03 11.01 -3.23
N ILE A 131 7.07 11.54 -4.45
CA ILE A 131 5.88 11.71 -5.28
C ILE A 131 5.76 10.51 -6.21
N GLU A 132 4.56 9.97 -6.28
CA GLU A 132 4.18 8.97 -7.28
C GLU A 132 3.06 9.51 -8.16
N SER A 133 2.99 9.05 -9.39
CA SER A 133 1.90 9.44 -10.30
C SER A 133 1.13 8.20 -10.75
N ILE A 134 -0.20 8.29 -10.70
CA ILE A 134 -1.08 7.24 -11.19
C ILE A 134 -2.36 7.85 -11.78
N ASN A 135 -2.75 7.42 -12.97
CA ASN A 135 -3.92 7.97 -13.69
C ASN A 135 -3.91 9.51 -13.81
N GLY A 136 -2.72 10.12 -13.96
CA GLY A 136 -2.56 11.56 -14.10
C GLY A 136 -2.65 12.35 -12.79
N LEU A 137 -2.84 11.69 -11.64
CA LEU A 137 -2.84 12.30 -10.32
C LEU A 137 -1.50 12.08 -9.63
N SER A 138 -1.10 13.05 -8.78
CA SER A 138 0.13 13.02 -8.01
C SER A 138 -0.15 12.68 -6.55
N PHE A 139 0.59 11.74 -6.00
CA PHE A 139 0.45 11.29 -4.62
C PHE A 139 1.76 11.43 -3.87
N GLU A 140 1.74 12.10 -2.72
CA GLU A 140 2.82 11.98 -1.74
C GLU A 140 2.71 10.64 -1.03
N VAL A 141 3.80 9.89 -1.07
CA VAL A 141 3.86 8.54 -0.50
C VAL A 141 4.99 8.50 0.52
N ALA A 142 4.64 8.28 1.79
CA ALA A 142 5.61 8.02 2.84
C ALA A 142 6.10 6.58 2.81
N LEU A 143 7.13 6.29 3.59
CA LEU A 143 7.74 4.96 3.63
C LEU A 143 6.74 3.85 4.01
N ASP A 144 5.81 4.12 4.94
CA ASP A 144 4.82 3.16 5.43
C ASP A 144 3.44 3.29 4.80
N SER A 145 3.19 4.37 4.04
CA SER A 145 1.90 4.52 3.37
C SER A 145 1.66 3.34 2.44
N PHE A 146 0.49 2.71 2.56
CA PHE A 146 0.10 1.71 1.58
C PHE A 146 -0.07 2.39 0.22
N PHE A 147 0.66 1.93 -0.76
CA PHE A 147 0.52 2.33 -2.15
C PHE A 147 0.88 1.13 -3.03
N GLN A 148 0.17 0.94 -4.12
CA GLN A 148 0.38 -0.21 -5.01
C GLN A 148 1.80 -0.23 -5.56
N THR A 149 2.50 -1.36 -5.38
CA THR A 149 3.91 -1.47 -5.77
C THR A 149 4.12 -1.64 -7.27
N ASN A 150 3.15 -2.21 -7.97
CA ASN A 150 3.16 -2.34 -9.43
C ASN A 150 2.19 -1.32 -10.04
N LEU A 151 2.68 -0.11 -10.30
CA LEU A 151 1.87 1.00 -10.78
C LEU A 151 1.21 0.72 -12.14
N TYR A 152 1.92 0.07 -13.06
CA TYR A 152 1.38 -0.26 -14.39
C TYR A 152 0.15 -1.18 -14.31
N SER A 153 0.18 -2.16 -13.43
CA SER A 153 -0.99 -3.01 -13.17
C SER A 153 -2.07 -2.29 -12.39
N ALA A 154 -1.68 -1.45 -11.42
CA ALA A 154 -2.62 -0.65 -10.63
C ALA A 154 -3.41 0.33 -11.51
N GLU A 155 -2.77 1.03 -12.43
CA GLU A 155 -3.46 1.89 -13.41
C GLU A 155 -4.52 1.12 -14.21
N ARG A 156 -4.17 -0.08 -14.69
CA ARG A 156 -5.12 -0.94 -15.39
C ARG A 156 -6.28 -1.39 -14.50
N LEU A 157 -6.01 -1.71 -13.25
CA LEU A 157 -7.03 -2.06 -12.27
C LEU A 157 -7.99 -0.88 -12.05
N TYR A 158 -7.46 0.31 -11.81
CA TYR A 158 -8.26 1.51 -11.55
C TYR A 158 -9.05 1.99 -12.78
N GLN A 159 -8.48 1.85 -13.99
CA GLN A 159 -9.23 2.07 -15.21
C GLN A 159 -10.43 1.11 -15.36
N LYS A 160 -10.27 -0.14 -14.89
CA LYS A 160 -11.41 -1.08 -14.85
C LYS A 160 -12.42 -0.70 -13.78
N VAL A 161 -11.99 -0.20 -12.63
CA VAL A 161 -12.91 0.33 -11.59
C VAL A 161 -13.73 1.47 -12.16
N LEU A 162 -13.12 2.47 -12.82
CA LEU A 162 -13.83 3.56 -13.51
C LEU A 162 -14.86 3.05 -14.52
N ASN A 163 -14.45 2.14 -15.39
CA ASN A 163 -15.33 1.55 -16.41
C ASN A 163 -16.51 0.77 -15.78
N TYR A 164 -16.32 0.18 -14.62
CA TYR A 164 -17.38 -0.56 -13.92
C TYR A 164 -18.27 0.38 -13.11
N ALA A 165 -17.73 1.47 -12.59
CA ALA A 165 -18.50 2.49 -11.88
C ALA A 165 -19.51 3.20 -12.81
N GLY A 166 -19.18 3.32 -14.11
CA GLY A 166 -20.07 3.94 -15.07
C GLY A 166 -20.37 5.38 -14.70
N ILE A 167 -19.31 6.21 -14.67
CA ILE A 167 -19.35 7.58 -14.18
C ILE A 167 -20.47 8.37 -14.85
N LYS A 168 -21.32 9.02 -14.05
CA LYS A 168 -22.41 9.89 -14.44
C LYS A 168 -22.11 11.31 -14.00
N GLU A 169 -22.51 12.26 -14.79
CA GLU A 169 -22.54 13.67 -14.37
C GLU A 169 -23.39 13.82 -13.09
N LYS A 170 -22.85 14.51 -12.10
CA LYS A 170 -23.48 14.70 -10.77
C LYS A 170 -23.76 13.40 -9.98
N GLY A 171 -23.05 12.32 -10.29
CA GLY A 171 -23.16 11.05 -9.58
C GLY A 171 -22.60 11.12 -8.15
N LEU A 172 -23.05 10.20 -7.28
CA LEU A 172 -22.53 10.00 -5.95
C LEU A 172 -21.84 8.63 -5.84
N TYR A 173 -20.56 8.64 -5.47
CA TYR A 173 -19.70 7.47 -5.40
C TYR A 173 -19.15 7.29 -4.00
N LEU A 174 -19.09 6.05 -3.54
CA LEU A 174 -18.56 5.71 -2.23
C LEU A 174 -17.43 4.69 -2.38
N ASP A 175 -16.27 5.00 -1.79
CA ASP A 175 -15.08 4.14 -1.76
C ASP A 175 -14.83 3.69 -0.32
N LEU A 176 -15.11 2.42 -0.04
CA LEU A 176 -14.94 1.82 1.28
C LEU A 176 -13.60 1.09 1.38
N TYR A 177 -12.91 1.29 2.50
CA TYR A 177 -11.52 0.86 2.73
C TYR A 177 -10.57 1.62 1.79
N CYS A 178 -10.77 2.93 1.66
CA CYS A 178 -10.14 3.75 0.63
C CYS A 178 -8.63 3.96 0.84
N GLY A 179 -8.07 3.64 2.01
CA GLY A 179 -6.66 3.85 2.34
C GLY A 179 -6.24 5.31 2.11
N THR A 180 -5.18 5.51 1.32
CA THR A 180 -4.70 6.85 0.92
C THR A 180 -5.57 7.54 -0.13
N GLY A 181 -6.76 7.02 -0.39
CA GLY A 181 -7.78 7.64 -1.23
C GLY A 181 -7.52 7.60 -2.73
N THR A 182 -6.70 6.67 -3.21
CA THR A 182 -6.31 6.62 -4.63
C THR A 182 -7.51 6.41 -5.54
N VAL A 183 -8.38 5.43 -5.24
CA VAL A 183 -9.57 5.13 -6.05
C VAL A 183 -10.57 6.28 -5.97
N ALA A 184 -10.85 6.79 -4.76
CA ALA A 184 -11.76 7.92 -4.57
C ALA A 184 -11.31 9.15 -5.37
N GLN A 185 -10.01 9.48 -5.37
CA GLN A 185 -9.49 10.62 -6.11
C GLN A 185 -9.55 10.40 -7.64
N ILE A 186 -9.29 9.19 -8.11
CA ILE A 186 -9.42 8.85 -9.54
C ILE A 186 -10.88 8.99 -9.98
N LEU A 187 -11.85 8.55 -9.19
CA LEU A 187 -13.28 8.74 -9.45
C LEU A 187 -13.64 10.23 -9.47
N ALA A 188 -13.15 11.02 -8.53
CA ALA A 188 -13.40 12.45 -8.44
C ALA A 188 -12.80 13.24 -9.62
N ASN A 189 -11.62 12.84 -10.09
CA ASN A 189 -10.95 13.47 -11.22
C ASN A 189 -11.65 13.19 -12.56
N GLU A 190 -12.27 12.03 -12.69
CA GLU A 190 -13.00 11.65 -13.92
C GLU A 190 -14.26 12.49 -14.14
N CYS A 191 -14.87 12.99 -13.05
CA CYS A 191 -16.05 13.85 -13.13
C CYS A 191 -16.05 14.90 -12.03
N LEU A 192 -15.75 16.14 -12.35
CA LEU A 192 -15.65 17.24 -11.38
C LEU A 192 -16.99 17.64 -10.76
N GLU A 193 -18.12 17.33 -11.41
CA GLU A 193 -19.48 17.59 -10.87
C GLU A 193 -20.00 16.44 -10.01
N CYS A 194 -19.31 15.31 -9.96
CA CYS A 194 -19.61 14.20 -9.07
C CYS A 194 -19.30 14.56 -7.62
N ARG A 195 -19.89 13.84 -6.70
CA ARG A 195 -19.45 13.79 -5.29
C ARG A 195 -18.88 12.41 -5.01
N VAL A 196 -17.71 12.37 -4.40
CA VAL A 196 -17.06 11.12 -3.99
C VAL A 196 -16.80 11.14 -2.49
N ILE A 197 -17.05 10.01 -1.83
CA ILE A 197 -16.81 9.84 -0.41
C ILE A 197 -15.85 8.65 -0.24
N GLY A 198 -14.73 8.85 0.43
CA GLY A 198 -13.79 7.80 0.84
C GLY A 198 -13.90 7.53 2.34
N VAL A 199 -13.87 6.27 2.75
CA VAL A 199 -13.94 5.87 4.16
C VAL A 199 -12.86 4.86 4.48
N ASP A 200 -12.04 5.17 5.50
CA ASP A 200 -11.06 4.23 6.05
C ASP A 200 -10.93 4.44 7.57
N ILE A 201 -10.46 3.42 8.28
CA ILE A 201 -10.24 3.47 9.72
C ILE A 201 -8.87 4.03 10.11
N GLU A 202 -7.89 3.96 9.20
CA GLU A 202 -6.50 4.33 9.45
C GLU A 202 -6.32 5.86 9.32
N GLU A 203 -6.17 6.55 10.45
CA GLU A 203 -6.09 8.01 10.52
C GLU A 203 -4.98 8.58 9.62
N SER A 204 -3.78 8.00 9.66
CA SER A 204 -2.65 8.44 8.84
C SER A 204 -2.92 8.29 7.33
N ALA A 205 -3.63 7.24 6.91
CA ALA A 205 -4.00 7.04 5.52
C ALA A 205 -5.04 8.07 5.06
N VAL A 206 -6.03 8.37 5.92
CA VAL A 206 -7.06 9.38 5.64
C VAL A 206 -6.48 10.80 5.60
N GLU A 207 -5.50 11.10 6.46
CA GLU A 207 -4.78 12.38 6.39
C GLU A 207 -3.98 12.50 5.08
N ASP A 208 -3.23 11.47 4.70
CA ASP A 208 -2.54 11.43 3.41
C ASP A 208 -3.55 11.57 2.24
N ALA A 209 -4.73 10.94 2.31
CA ALA A 209 -5.78 11.08 1.29
C ALA A 209 -6.26 12.53 1.14
N ARG A 210 -6.51 13.22 2.25
CA ARG A 210 -6.92 14.63 2.24
C ARG A 210 -5.84 15.56 1.68
N LEU A 211 -4.58 15.34 2.05
CA LEU A 211 -3.44 16.12 1.55
C LEU A 211 -3.25 15.89 0.04
N ASN A 212 -3.35 14.65 -0.42
CA ASN A 212 -3.23 14.31 -1.83
C ASN A 212 -4.40 14.85 -2.67
N ALA A 213 -5.63 14.83 -2.15
CA ALA A 213 -6.77 15.46 -2.82
C ALA A 213 -6.58 16.97 -3.00
N LYS A 214 -6.08 17.65 -1.97
CA LYS A 214 -5.71 19.07 -2.05
C LYS A 214 -4.61 19.33 -3.07
N ARG A 215 -3.57 18.49 -3.11
CA ARG A 215 -2.49 18.54 -4.10
C ARG A 215 -3.02 18.42 -5.52
N ASN A 216 -3.97 17.53 -5.74
CA ASN A 216 -4.60 17.29 -7.02
C ASN A 216 -5.74 18.28 -7.35
N ASN A 217 -5.97 19.30 -6.52
CA ASN A 217 -7.03 20.29 -6.67
C ASN A 217 -8.45 19.69 -6.77
N LEU A 218 -8.68 18.57 -6.10
CA LEU A 218 -9.99 17.90 -6.07
C LEU A 218 -10.81 18.44 -4.89
N SER A 219 -11.89 19.16 -5.19
CA SER A 219 -12.82 19.72 -4.19
C SER A 219 -14.10 18.89 -4.04
N ASN A 220 -14.27 17.89 -4.89
CA ASN A 220 -15.47 17.04 -4.98
C ASN A 220 -15.29 15.67 -4.32
N VAL A 221 -14.25 15.50 -3.50
CA VAL A 221 -14.00 14.29 -2.71
C VAL A 221 -13.87 14.62 -1.22
N GLU A 222 -14.51 13.83 -0.38
CA GLU A 222 -14.46 13.93 1.08
C GLU A 222 -13.96 12.62 1.68
N PHE A 223 -13.17 12.69 2.75
CA PHE A 223 -12.63 11.52 3.42
C PHE A 223 -13.00 11.46 4.89
N PHE A 224 -13.53 10.31 5.32
CA PHE A 224 -13.95 10.02 6.69
C PHE A 224 -13.02 9.00 7.33
N CYS A 225 -12.46 9.35 8.50
CA CYS A 225 -11.70 8.44 9.33
C CYS A 225 -12.65 7.73 10.29
N GLU A 226 -13.24 6.62 9.86
CA GLU A 226 -14.23 5.88 10.64
C GLU A 226 -14.24 4.39 10.23
N ASP A 227 -14.57 3.52 11.19
CA ASP A 227 -14.87 2.11 10.86
C ASP A 227 -16.05 2.06 9.87
N VAL A 228 -15.86 1.36 8.76
CA VAL A 228 -16.87 1.25 7.68
C VAL A 228 -18.24 0.85 8.20
N ARG A 229 -18.30 -0.06 9.19
CA ARG A 229 -19.58 -0.49 9.78
C ARG A 229 -20.27 0.64 10.56
N ILE A 230 -19.49 1.49 11.22
CA ILE A 230 -20.02 2.63 11.97
C ILE A 230 -20.46 3.71 11.00
N PHE A 231 -19.61 4.06 10.03
CA PHE A 231 -19.94 5.02 8.98
C PHE A 231 -21.27 4.68 8.30
N LEU A 232 -21.40 3.45 7.78
CA LEU A 232 -22.62 3.00 7.11
C LEU A 232 -23.87 3.00 8.00
N LYS A 233 -23.69 2.88 9.32
CA LYS A 233 -24.81 3.01 10.29
C LYS A 233 -25.23 4.45 10.49
N ASN A 234 -24.25 5.37 10.55
CA ASN A 234 -24.47 6.77 10.90
C ASN A 234 -24.96 7.61 9.72
N HIS A 235 -24.69 7.16 8.49
CA HIS A 235 -24.99 7.88 7.24
C HIS A 235 -26.16 7.26 6.47
N SER A 236 -27.30 7.08 7.15
CA SER A 236 -28.52 6.54 6.53
C SER A 236 -29.10 7.42 5.41
N GLU A 237 -28.73 8.70 5.37
CA GLU A 237 -29.08 9.63 4.30
C GLU A 237 -28.48 9.28 2.92
N LEU A 238 -27.48 8.40 2.89
CA LEU A 238 -26.87 7.90 1.65
C LEU A 238 -27.65 6.75 1.01
N VAL A 239 -28.59 6.14 1.75
CA VAL A 239 -29.38 5.01 1.26
C VAL A 239 -30.17 5.39 0.00
N GLY A 240 -30.01 4.58 -1.04
CA GLY A 240 -30.67 4.77 -2.34
C GLY A 240 -30.09 5.90 -3.20
N LYS A 241 -29.03 6.58 -2.76
CA LYS A 241 -28.44 7.71 -3.50
C LYS A 241 -27.09 7.37 -4.17
N ILE A 242 -26.47 6.26 -3.79
CA ILE A 242 -25.14 5.86 -4.28
C ILE A 242 -25.28 5.25 -5.69
N ASP A 243 -24.68 5.89 -6.69
CA ASP A 243 -24.65 5.40 -8.08
C ASP A 243 -23.75 4.18 -8.24
N ALA A 244 -22.57 4.20 -7.60
CA ALA A 244 -21.72 3.03 -7.49
C ALA A 244 -20.94 3.02 -6.15
N LEU A 245 -20.86 1.82 -5.59
CA LEU A 245 -20.12 1.52 -4.38
C LEU A 245 -18.86 0.74 -4.75
N VAL A 246 -17.68 1.28 -4.46
CA VAL A 246 -16.40 0.57 -4.56
C VAL A 246 -16.03 0.02 -3.19
N ILE A 247 -15.58 -1.22 -3.15
CA ILE A 247 -15.16 -1.91 -1.93
C ILE A 247 -13.84 -2.60 -2.19
N ASP A 248 -12.77 -2.20 -1.51
CA ASP A 248 -11.45 -2.83 -1.56
C ASP A 248 -11.01 -3.30 -0.16
N PRO A 249 -11.61 -4.37 0.37
CA PRO A 249 -11.41 -4.80 1.74
C PRO A 249 -10.05 -5.49 1.94
N PRO A 250 -9.58 -5.62 3.19
CA PRO A 250 -8.38 -6.39 3.50
C PRO A 250 -8.52 -7.87 3.10
N ARG A 251 -7.43 -8.64 3.14
CA ARG A 251 -7.37 -10.06 2.75
C ARG A 251 -8.41 -10.97 3.39
N SER A 252 -8.94 -10.61 4.55
CA SER A 252 -10.02 -11.34 5.24
C SER A 252 -11.39 -11.20 4.56
N GLY A 253 -11.52 -10.28 3.61
CA GLY A 253 -12.79 -9.90 3.00
C GLY A 253 -13.65 -9.07 3.96
N LEU A 254 -14.92 -8.86 3.61
CA LEU A 254 -15.85 -8.13 4.45
C LEU A 254 -16.30 -8.96 5.66
N SER A 255 -16.50 -8.30 6.79
CA SER A 255 -17.29 -8.90 7.86
C SER A 255 -18.76 -9.02 7.42
N PRO A 256 -19.51 -10.03 7.90
CA PRO A 256 -20.92 -10.19 7.52
C PRO A 256 -21.74 -8.92 7.76
N LYS A 257 -21.42 -8.18 8.81
CA LYS A 257 -22.10 -6.94 9.19
C LYS A 257 -21.77 -5.77 8.24
N ALA A 258 -20.50 -5.67 7.80
CA ALA A 258 -20.09 -4.67 6.81
C ALA A 258 -20.74 -4.97 5.45
N LEU A 259 -20.73 -6.22 5.03
CA LEU A 259 -21.32 -6.65 3.75
C LEU A 259 -22.83 -6.36 3.73
N GLN A 260 -23.55 -6.72 4.81
CA GLN A 260 -25.00 -6.47 4.89
C GLN A 260 -25.29 -4.97 4.81
N ARG A 261 -24.58 -4.13 5.56
CA ARG A 261 -24.79 -2.67 5.51
C ARG A 261 -24.43 -2.06 4.16
N SER A 262 -23.40 -2.60 3.48
CA SER A 262 -23.08 -2.20 2.10
C SER A 262 -24.22 -2.52 1.11
N ILE A 263 -24.89 -3.64 1.33
CA ILE A 263 -26.08 -4.04 0.56
C ILE A 263 -27.27 -3.11 0.90
N ASP A 264 -27.46 -2.81 2.16
CA ASP A 264 -28.56 -1.96 2.66
C ASP A 264 -28.48 -0.50 2.17
N LEU A 265 -27.28 -0.03 1.74
CA LEU A 265 -27.14 1.25 1.04
C LEU A 265 -27.99 1.35 -0.23
N GLY A 266 -28.38 0.21 -0.82
CA GLY A 266 -29.25 0.18 -1.97
C GLY A 266 -28.62 0.66 -3.28
N SER A 267 -27.28 0.76 -3.36
CA SER A 267 -26.60 1.01 -4.63
C SER A 267 -26.88 -0.12 -5.62
N SER A 268 -27.20 0.24 -6.87
CA SER A 268 -27.45 -0.73 -7.93
C SER A 268 -26.16 -1.37 -8.48
N ASN A 269 -25.00 -0.74 -8.24
CA ASN A 269 -23.70 -1.18 -8.72
C ASN A 269 -22.73 -1.30 -7.55
N ILE A 270 -22.20 -2.50 -7.30
CA ILE A 270 -21.13 -2.77 -6.35
C ILE A 270 -19.91 -3.24 -7.15
N ILE A 271 -18.82 -2.50 -7.03
CA ILE A 271 -17.51 -2.84 -7.58
C ILE A 271 -16.67 -3.41 -6.43
N TYR A 272 -16.38 -4.70 -6.49
CA TYR A 272 -15.61 -5.38 -5.45
C TYR A 272 -14.20 -5.68 -5.97
N VAL A 273 -13.20 -5.06 -5.37
CA VAL A 273 -11.78 -5.35 -5.58
C VAL A 273 -11.33 -6.34 -4.51
N SER A 274 -10.49 -7.30 -4.81
CA SER A 274 -10.03 -8.29 -3.83
C SER A 274 -8.69 -8.90 -4.20
N CYS A 275 -7.75 -8.84 -3.28
CA CYS A 275 -6.50 -9.60 -3.34
C CYS A 275 -6.65 -11.08 -2.91
N ASN A 276 -7.86 -11.51 -2.54
CA ASN A 276 -8.15 -12.89 -2.12
C ASN A 276 -9.43 -13.42 -2.79
N PRO A 277 -9.31 -14.18 -3.89
CA PRO A 277 -10.46 -14.72 -4.62
C PRO A 277 -11.40 -15.56 -3.75
N SER A 278 -10.87 -16.25 -2.74
CA SER A 278 -11.68 -17.14 -1.87
C SER A 278 -12.65 -16.33 -0.98
N THR A 279 -12.19 -15.20 -0.44
CA THR A 279 -13.05 -14.34 0.37
C THR A 279 -14.09 -13.61 -0.50
N MET A 280 -13.69 -13.17 -1.69
CA MET A 280 -14.63 -12.62 -2.67
C MET A 280 -15.70 -13.64 -3.07
N ALA A 281 -15.34 -14.90 -3.31
CA ALA A 281 -16.29 -15.95 -3.64
C ALA A 281 -17.28 -16.23 -2.49
N ARG A 282 -16.81 -16.16 -1.23
CA ARG A 282 -17.67 -16.25 -0.04
C ARG A 282 -18.69 -15.10 -0.02
N ASP A 283 -18.22 -13.89 -0.20
CA ASP A 283 -19.05 -12.68 -0.11
C ASP A 283 -20.02 -12.59 -1.31
N THR A 284 -19.62 -13.08 -2.48
CA THR A 284 -20.47 -13.20 -3.68
C THR A 284 -21.74 -14.02 -3.40
N LYS A 285 -21.66 -15.08 -2.58
CA LYS A 285 -22.86 -15.87 -2.22
C LYS A 285 -23.90 -15.03 -1.50
N ILE A 286 -23.46 -14.16 -0.59
CA ILE A 286 -24.35 -13.26 0.17
C ILE A 286 -24.93 -12.19 -0.76
N LEU A 287 -24.10 -11.57 -1.61
CA LEU A 287 -24.55 -10.61 -2.62
C LEU A 287 -25.65 -11.22 -3.51
N LYS A 288 -25.42 -12.45 -3.99
CA LYS A 288 -26.39 -13.19 -4.81
C LYS A 288 -27.72 -13.44 -4.11
N LEU A 289 -27.68 -13.83 -2.83
CA LEU A 289 -28.89 -14.03 -2.03
C LEU A 289 -29.70 -12.73 -1.81
N ASN A 290 -29.02 -11.59 -1.94
CA ASN A 290 -29.63 -10.27 -1.83
C ASN A 290 -29.95 -9.63 -3.21
N GLY A 291 -30.05 -10.42 -4.29
CA GLY A 291 -30.50 -9.98 -5.61
C GLY A 291 -29.43 -9.31 -6.45
N PHE A 292 -28.13 -9.50 -6.15
CA PHE A 292 -27.04 -9.04 -6.98
C PHE A 292 -26.53 -10.14 -7.89
N LYS A 293 -26.26 -9.81 -9.15
CA LYS A 293 -25.65 -10.69 -10.14
C LYS A 293 -24.24 -10.20 -10.46
N LEU A 294 -23.27 -11.11 -10.49
CA LEU A 294 -21.95 -10.82 -11.03
C LEU A 294 -22.05 -10.59 -12.55
N SER A 295 -22.01 -9.33 -12.95
CA SER A 295 -22.19 -8.91 -14.34
C SER A 295 -20.90 -8.93 -15.13
N LYS A 296 -19.77 -8.56 -14.47
CA LYS A 296 -18.43 -8.57 -15.08
C LYS A 296 -17.43 -9.06 -14.06
N PHE A 297 -16.38 -9.73 -14.53
CA PHE A 297 -15.26 -10.20 -13.72
C PHE A 297 -13.95 -10.00 -14.48
N THR A 298 -12.95 -9.50 -13.81
CA THR A 298 -11.59 -9.29 -14.35
C THR A 298 -10.57 -9.74 -13.30
N MET A 299 -9.50 -10.34 -13.76
CA MET A 299 -8.30 -10.62 -12.97
C MET A 299 -7.16 -9.74 -13.46
N VAL A 300 -6.37 -9.22 -12.51
CA VAL A 300 -5.20 -8.38 -12.78
C VAL A 300 -4.00 -8.97 -12.07
N ASP A 301 -2.95 -9.27 -12.82
CA ASP A 301 -1.68 -9.74 -12.26
C ASP A 301 -0.91 -8.54 -11.67
N GLN A 302 -1.22 -8.24 -10.41
CA GLN A 302 -0.58 -7.16 -9.65
C GLN A 302 0.80 -7.55 -9.13
N PHE A 303 1.00 -8.85 -8.89
CA PHE A 303 2.20 -9.40 -8.27
C PHE A 303 2.80 -10.54 -9.11
N PRO A 304 3.40 -10.22 -10.29
CA PRO A 304 4.00 -11.23 -11.16
C PRO A 304 5.00 -12.13 -10.40
N HIS A 305 5.09 -13.39 -10.81
CA HIS A 305 5.93 -14.42 -10.18
C HIS A 305 5.51 -14.82 -8.76
N THR A 306 4.32 -14.41 -8.31
CA THR A 306 3.72 -14.88 -7.04
C THR A 306 2.40 -15.60 -7.29
N SER A 307 1.83 -16.21 -6.26
CA SER A 307 0.48 -16.79 -6.30
C SER A 307 -0.63 -15.77 -6.04
N HIS A 308 -0.28 -14.50 -5.89
CA HIS A 308 -1.24 -13.44 -5.59
C HIS A 308 -1.81 -12.83 -6.88
N ILE A 309 -3.11 -12.62 -6.89
CA ILE A 309 -3.84 -12.00 -7.99
C ILE A 309 -4.89 -11.06 -7.43
N GLU A 310 -5.09 -9.94 -8.13
CA GLU A 310 -6.21 -9.04 -7.85
C GLU A 310 -7.43 -9.43 -8.70
N CYS A 311 -8.57 -9.52 -8.05
CA CYS A 311 -9.85 -9.79 -8.70
C CYS A 311 -10.73 -8.55 -8.62
N LEU A 312 -11.44 -8.27 -9.70
CA LEU A 312 -12.41 -7.19 -9.79
C LEU A 312 -13.75 -7.73 -10.30
N GLY A 313 -14.80 -7.58 -9.50
CA GLY A 313 -16.16 -7.96 -9.85
C GLY A 313 -17.09 -6.75 -9.90
N LEU A 314 -17.92 -6.66 -10.93
CA LEU A 314 -19.06 -5.77 -10.98
C LEU A 314 -20.32 -6.56 -10.64
N PHE A 315 -20.95 -6.24 -9.54
CA PHE A 315 -22.24 -6.78 -9.12
C PHE A 315 -23.33 -5.76 -9.39
N LYS A 316 -24.38 -6.20 -10.08
CA LYS A 316 -25.56 -5.37 -10.39
C LYS A 316 -26.78 -5.90 -9.68
N LYS A 317 -27.59 -5.01 -9.14
CA LYS A 317 -28.91 -5.35 -8.57
C LYS A 317 -29.84 -5.75 -9.70
N GLU A 318 -30.52 -6.91 -9.60
CA GLU A 318 -31.58 -7.34 -10.53
C GLU A 318 -32.93 -6.73 -10.17
#